data_9cd937dbb66ad8d8e1bb8a3445016881
#
_entry.id   9cd937dbb66ad8d8e1bb8a3445016881
#
_cell.length_a   1.000
_cell.length_b   1.000
_cell.length_c   1.000
_cell.angle_alpha   90.00
_cell.angle_beta   90.00
_cell.angle_gamma   90.00
#
_symmetry.space_group_name_H-M   'P 1'
#
loop_
_entity.id
_entity.type
_entity.pdbx_description
1 polymer ?
#
loop_
_entity_poly.entity_id
_entity_poly.type
_entity_poly.pdbx_seq_one_letter_code
_entity_poly.pdbx_strand_id
1 'polypeptide(L)'
;MKIEVISKPAFSVIGREGSTADGEGFVQRLWTQANTHFDEIAHLAKRDENEVPAGFWGAMTDFSRSFRPWEDGFSRGLYLAGVECTDDAVAPEGWVRWTIPGFEYLRAECTTQTIFADMLQYLKEQELELAGAVQDFSDPKTGRNYMLFPTKRL
;
A
#
# COMPACT_ATOMS: atom_id res chain seq x y z
N MET A 1 17.60 -6.22 10.51
CA MET A 1 16.50 -5.84 9.60
C MET A 1 16.83 -6.35 8.21
N LYS A 2 15.96 -7.17 7.63
CA LYS A 2 16.17 -7.71 6.30
C LYS A 2 15.50 -6.82 5.25
N ILE A 3 16.28 -6.35 4.29
CA ILE A 3 15.81 -5.47 3.23
C ILE A 3 16.04 -6.15 1.88
N GLU A 4 15.02 -6.14 1.04
CA GLU A 4 15.09 -6.68 -0.32
C GLU A 4 14.81 -5.58 -1.33
N VAL A 5 15.47 -5.62 -2.47
CA VAL A 5 15.16 -4.73 -3.60
C VAL A 5 14.19 -5.46 -4.50
N ILE A 6 13.04 -4.87 -4.75
CA ILE A 6 12.05 -5.41 -5.68
C ILE A 6 11.59 -4.35 -6.66
N SER A 7 11.25 -4.75 -7.86
CA SER A 7 10.64 -3.87 -8.86
C SER A 7 9.23 -4.35 -9.16
N LYS A 8 8.29 -3.43 -9.22
CA LYS A 8 6.90 -3.74 -9.54
C LYS A 8 6.39 -2.71 -10.55
N PRO A 9 5.89 -3.17 -11.71
CA PRO A 9 5.29 -2.24 -12.66
C PRO A 9 3.98 -1.67 -12.10
N ALA A 10 3.42 -0.67 -12.77
CA ALA A 10 2.17 -0.06 -12.36
C ALA A 10 1.10 -1.14 -12.13
N PHE A 11 0.32 -1.00 -11.08
CA PHE A 11 -0.73 -1.95 -10.71
C PHE A 11 -1.90 -1.22 -10.07
N SER A 12 -3.05 -1.89 -10.02
CA SER A 12 -4.27 -1.29 -9.49
C SER A 12 -4.73 -1.99 -8.22
N VAL A 13 -5.32 -1.20 -7.33
CA VAL A 13 -5.87 -1.65 -6.05
C VAL A 13 -7.29 -1.11 -5.93
N ILE A 14 -8.23 -1.94 -5.52
CA ILE A 14 -9.58 -1.53 -5.12
C ILE A 14 -9.69 -1.64 -3.60
N GLY A 15 -10.21 -0.59 -2.97
CA GLY A 15 -10.31 -0.57 -1.52
C GLY A 15 -11.22 0.51 -0.98
N ARG A 16 -11.18 0.64 0.34
CA ARG A 16 -11.83 1.72 1.08
C ARG A 16 -10.84 2.84 1.29
N GLU A 17 -11.20 4.04 0.83
CA GLU A 17 -10.32 5.21 0.90
C GLU A 17 -10.68 6.08 2.08
N GLY A 18 -9.67 6.58 2.78
CA GLY A 18 -9.80 7.58 3.82
C GLY A 18 -8.59 8.49 3.87
N SER A 19 -8.61 9.42 4.80
CA SER A 19 -7.54 10.41 4.92
C SER A 19 -7.18 10.66 6.38
N THR A 20 -6.01 11.26 6.56
CA THR A 20 -5.55 11.69 7.89
C THR A 20 -6.49 12.73 8.53
N ALA A 21 -7.34 13.39 7.73
CA ALA A 21 -8.35 14.32 8.24
C ALA A 21 -9.55 13.60 8.91
N ASP A 22 -9.67 12.29 8.71
CA ASP A 22 -10.78 11.50 9.28
C ASP A 22 -10.57 11.14 10.76
N GLY A 23 -9.45 11.55 11.34
CA GLY A 23 -9.18 11.38 12.75
C GLY A 23 -8.39 10.14 13.10
N GLU A 24 -8.04 10.03 14.37
CA GLU A 24 -7.24 8.93 14.87
C GLU A 24 -7.94 7.58 14.67
N GLY A 25 -7.18 6.55 14.31
CA GLY A 25 -7.70 5.22 14.09
C GLY A 25 -8.40 5.00 12.75
N PHE A 26 -8.31 5.96 11.83
CA PHE A 26 -9.02 5.83 10.54
C PHE A 26 -8.52 4.63 9.72
N VAL A 27 -7.23 4.29 9.79
CA VAL A 27 -6.67 3.15 9.04
C VAL A 27 -7.32 1.85 9.48
N GLN A 28 -7.45 1.62 10.80
CA GLN A 28 -8.10 0.43 11.33
C GLN A 28 -9.57 0.36 10.94
N ARG A 29 -10.26 1.51 10.94
CA ARG A 29 -11.66 1.57 10.50
C ARG A 29 -11.80 1.18 9.02
N LEU A 30 -10.89 1.64 8.17
CA LEU A 30 -10.90 1.29 6.75
C LEU A 30 -10.69 -0.20 6.54
N TRP A 31 -9.74 -0.80 7.25
CA TRP A 31 -9.53 -2.26 7.16
C TRP A 31 -10.71 -3.05 7.68
N THR A 32 -11.36 -2.60 8.74
CA THR A 32 -12.57 -3.24 9.24
C THR A 32 -13.67 -3.21 8.17
N GLN A 33 -13.88 -2.06 7.53
CA GLN A 33 -14.87 -1.92 6.46
C GLN A 33 -14.51 -2.80 5.25
N ALA A 34 -13.27 -2.77 4.82
CA ALA A 34 -12.82 -3.54 3.68
C ALA A 34 -12.98 -5.04 3.91
N ASN A 35 -12.62 -5.52 5.10
CA ASN A 35 -12.74 -6.93 5.44
C ASN A 35 -14.19 -7.36 5.59
N THR A 36 -15.02 -6.54 6.21
CA THR A 36 -16.43 -6.85 6.43
C THR A 36 -17.21 -6.99 5.12
N HIS A 37 -16.87 -6.17 4.12
CA HIS A 37 -17.56 -6.11 2.83
C HIS A 37 -16.74 -6.67 1.68
N PHE A 38 -15.71 -7.46 1.96
CA PHE A 38 -14.80 -7.97 0.93
C PHE A 38 -15.53 -8.77 -0.15
N ASP A 39 -16.60 -9.44 0.18
CA ASP A 39 -17.40 -10.20 -0.78
C ASP A 39 -17.90 -9.34 -1.95
N GLU A 40 -18.03 -8.04 -1.77
CA GLU A 40 -18.46 -7.11 -2.83
C GLU A 40 -17.40 -6.94 -3.92
N ILE A 41 -16.11 -7.16 -3.62
CA ILE A 41 -14.99 -6.96 -4.54
C ILE A 41 -14.13 -8.20 -4.75
N ALA A 42 -14.44 -9.31 -4.09
CA ALA A 42 -13.62 -10.52 -4.17
C ALA A 42 -13.41 -11.02 -5.60
N HIS A 43 -14.43 -10.87 -6.46
CA HIS A 43 -14.36 -11.28 -7.87
C HIS A 43 -13.48 -10.37 -8.73
N LEU A 44 -13.09 -9.21 -8.24
CA LEU A 44 -12.20 -8.25 -8.93
C LEU A 44 -10.74 -8.43 -8.53
N ALA A 45 -10.46 -9.20 -7.49
CA ALA A 45 -9.10 -9.43 -7.03
C ALA A 45 -8.29 -10.18 -8.09
N LYS A 46 -7.07 -9.70 -8.32
CA LYS A 46 -6.11 -10.42 -9.14
C LYS A 46 -5.64 -11.64 -8.36
N ARG A 47 -5.67 -12.81 -9.00
CA ARG A 47 -5.35 -14.07 -8.34
C ARG A 47 -4.31 -14.84 -9.14
N ASP A 48 -3.55 -15.69 -8.46
CA ASP A 48 -2.63 -16.62 -9.13
C ASP A 48 -3.39 -17.87 -9.60
N GLU A 49 -2.65 -18.84 -10.16
CA GLU A 49 -3.20 -20.10 -10.67
C GLU A 49 -3.87 -20.95 -9.59
N ASN A 50 -3.56 -20.72 -8.32
CA ASN A 50 -4.17 -21.41 -7.17
C ASN A 50 -5.31 -20.60 -6.54
N GLU A 51 -5.80 -19.59 -7.24
CA GLU A 51 -6.88 -18.70 -6.78
C GLU A 51 -6.53 -17.87 -5.54
N VAL A 52 -5.22 -17.73 -5.24
CA VAL A 52 -4.76 -16.90 -4.11
C VAL A 52 -4.65 -15.45 -4.57
N PRO A 53 -5.22 -14.48 -3.83
CA PRO A 53 -5.07 -13.07 -4.18
C PRO A 53 -3.60 -12.66 -4.27
N ALA A 54 -3.27 -11.77 -5.21
CA ALA A 54 -1.91 -11.30 -5.43
C ALA A 54 -1.37 -10.52 -4.24
N GLY A 55 -2.22 -9.82 -3.52
CA GLY A 55 -1.81 -9.12 -2.32
C GLY A 55 -2.88 -8.19 -1.78
N PHE A 56 -2.81 -7.95 -0.47
CA PHE A 56 -3.58 -6.92 0.20
C PHE A 56 -2.68 -5.72 0.42
N TRP A 57 -3.17 -4.54 0.09
CA TRP A 57 -2.36 -3.32 0.07
C TRP A 57 -2.98 -2.24 0.94
N GLY A 58 -2.17 -1.65 1.82
CA GLY A 58 -2.43 -0.36 2.39
C GLY A 58 -1.71 0.68 1.53
N ALA A 59 -2.38 1.16 0.51
CA ALA A 59 -1.79 2.09 -0.43
C ALA A 59 -1.88 3.52 0.11
N MET A 60 -0.85 4.31 -0.16
CA MET A 60 -0.77 5.68 0.33
C MET A 60 -0.47 6.63 -0.83
N THR A 61 -0.97 7.85 -0.71
CA THR A 61 -0.63 8.96 -1.58
C THR A 61 -0.82 10.27 -0.83
N ASP A 62 -0.21 11.33 -1.33
CA ASP A 62 -0.45 12.69 -0.86
C ASP A 62 -1.86 13.18 -1.24
N PHE A 63 -2.30 14.31 -0.69
CA PHE A 63 -3.63 14.85 -0.98
C PHE A 63 -3.82 15.24 -2.46
N SER A 64 -2.74 15.54 -3.18
CA SER A 64 -2.83 15.84 -4.61
C SER A 64 -2.96 14.60 -5.49
N ARG A 65 -2.90 13.41 -4.90
CA ARG A 65 -2.98 12.11 -5.58
C ARG A 65 -1.87 11.90 -6.62
N SER A 66 -0.68 12.42 -6.29
CA SER A 66 0.51 12.32 -7.15
C SER A 66 1.43 11.17 -6.75
N PHE A 67 1.00 10.34 -5.81
CA PHE A 67 1.75 9.22 -5.23
C PHE A 67 3.09 9.64 -4.64
N ARG A 68 3.11 10.84 -4.08
CA ARG A 68 4.22 11.33 -3.26
C ARG A 68 4.03 10.87 -1.82
N PRO A 69 5.11 10.86 -1.03
CA PRO A 69 4.99 10.57 0.40
C PRO A 69 3.99 11.51 1.08
N TRP A 70 3.40 11.03 2.17
CA TRP A 70 2.57 11.89 3.01
C TRP A 70 3.35 13.10 3.47
N GLU A 71 2.69 14.24 3.51
CA GLU A 71 3.30 15.54 3.81
C GLU A 71 3.38 15.79 5.32
N ASP A 72 4.08 16.87 5.71
CA ASP A 72 4.22 17.32 7.10
C ASP A 72 4.68 16.22 8.05
N GLY A 73 5.82 15.58 7.72
CA GLY A 73 6.38 14.52 8.54
C GLY A 73 5.53 13.26 8.54
N PHE A 74 4.95 12.91 7.39
CA PHE A 74 4.10 11.73 7.21
C PHE A 74 2.81 11.78 8.01
N SER A 75 2.28 12.99 8.20
CA SER A 75 1.05 13.22 8.98
C SER A 75 -0.15 13.62 8.12
N ARG A 76 0.04 13.86 6.82
CA ARG A 76 -1.02 14.34 5.92
C ARG A 76 -1.03 13.58 4.61
N GLY A 77 -2.10 12.85 4.36
CA GLY A 77 -2.26 12.11 3.11
C GLY A 77 -3.50 11.22 3.10
N LEU A 78 -3.59 10.41 2.04
CA LEU A 78 -4.69 9.49 1.80
C LEU A 78 -4.23 8.05 1.96
N TYR A 79 -5.15 7.17 2.35
CA TYR A 79 -4.90 5.74 2.53
C TYR A 79 -6.02 4.94 1.87
N LEU A 80 -5.64 3.84 1.22
CA LEU A 80 -6.57 2.91 0.59
C LEU A 80 -6.33 1.51 1.15
N ALA A 81 -7.29 0.96 1.86
CA ALA A 81 -7.22 -0.40 2.39
C ALA A 81 -7.91 -1.33 1.40
N GLY A 82 -7.16 -2.18 0.70
CA GLY A 82 -7.75 -2.97 -0.36
C GLY A 82 -6.94 -4.15 -0.85
N VAL A 83 -7.31 -4.60 -2.02
CA VAL A 83 -6.73 -5.77 -2.67
C VAL A 83 -6.26 -5.39 -4.08
N GLU A 84 -5.15 -5.96 -4.50
CA GLU A 84 -4.69 -5.80 -5.88
C GLU A 84 -5.75 -6.39 -6.81
N CYS A 85 -6.14 -5.62 -7.81
CA CYS A 85 -7.23 -6.00 -8.71
C CYS A 85 -6.73 -6.12 -10.15
N THR A 86 -7.59 -6.68 -11.02
CA THR A 86 -7.30 -6.75 -12.45
C THR A 86 -7.30 -5.35 -13.05
N ASP A 87 -6.58 -5.18 -14.17
CA ASP A 87 -6.40 -3.86 -14.78
C ASP A 87 -7.71 -3.27 -15.34
N ASP A 88 -8.67 -4.12 -15.67
CA ASP A 88 -9.97 -3.73 -16.20
C ASP A 88 -11.07 -3.60 -15.12
N ALA A 89 -10.73 -3.83 -13.87
CA ALA A 89 -11.70 -3.80 -12.78
C ALA A 89 -12.31 -2.40 -12.61
N VAL A 90 -13.62 -2.36 -12.43
CA VAL A 90 -14.35 -1.12 -12.15
C VAL A 90 -14.81 -1.18 -10.70
N ALA A 91 -14.50 -0.13 -9.93
CA ALA A 91 -14.85 -0.08 -8.51
C ALA A 91 -16.37 0.05 -8.35
N PRO A 92 -17.02 -0.86 -7.60
CA PRO A 92 -18.43 -0.70 -7.26
C PRO A 92 -18.68 0.50 -6.36
N GLU A 93 -19.94 0.85 -6.18
CA GLU A 93 -20.32 1.92 -5.26
C GLU A 93 -19.77 1.66 -3.86
N GLY A 94 -19.18 2.68 -3.24
CA GLY A 94 -18.56 2.58 -1.92
C GLY A 94 -17.10 2.15 -1.95
N TRP A 95 -16.58 1.79 -3.12
CA TRP A 95 -15.19 1.39 -3.30
C TRP A 95 -14.46 2.34 -4.24
N VAL A 96 -13.14 2.42 -4.09
CA VAL A 96 -12.28 3.30 -4.89
C VAL A 96 -11.17 2.47 -5.52
N ARG A 97 -10.81 2.80 -6.75
CA ARG A 97 -9.71 2.17 -7.47
C ARG A 97 -8.57 3.17 -7.65
N TRP A 98 -7.38 2.78 -7.26
CA TRP A 98 -6.15 3.54 -7.54
C TRP A 98 -5.27 2.74 -8.48
N THR A 99 -4.57 3.43 -9.39
CA THR A 99 -3.48 2.85 -10.17
C THR A 99 -2.18 3.42 -9.63
N ILE A 100 -1.38 2.56 -8.99
CA ILE A 100 -0.12 2.94 -8.37
C ILE A 100 0.96 2.87 -9.45
N PRO A 101 1.78 3.92 -9.62
CA PRO A 101 2.86 3.90 -10.61
C PRO A 101 3.88 2.81 -10.34
N GLY A 102 4.63 2.43 -11.36
CA GLY A 102 5.71 1.47 -11.22
C GLY A 102 6.90 2.06 -10.49
N PHE A 103 7.46 1.29 -9.55
CA PHE A 103 8.62 1.70 -8.77
C PHE A 103 9.55 0.52 -8.52
N GLU A 104 10.82 0.85 -8.30
CA GLU A 104 11.74 -0.01 -7.57
C GLU A 104 11.62 0.34 -6.10
N TYR A 105 11.46 -0.68 -5.26
CA TYR A 105 11.23 -0.51 -3.82
C TYR A 105 12.31 -1.19 -3.00
N LEU A 106 12.56 -0.64 -1.82
CA LEU A 106 13.17 -1.39 -0.73
C LEU A 106 12.02 -1.97 0.09
N ARG A 107 12.00 -3.29 0.25
CA ARG A 107 10.96 -4.00 0.98
C ARG A 107 11.51 -4.51 2.30
N ALA A 108 10.86 -4.16 3.40
CA ALA A 108 11.23 -4.61 4.74
C ALA A 108 10.06 -5.34 5.39
N GLU A 109 10.32 -6.52 5.98
CA GLU A 109 9.29 -7.23 6.70
C GLU A 109 8.99 -6.55 8.03
N CYS A 110 7.70 -6.44 8.38
CA CYS A 110 7.25 -5.82 9.63
C CYS A 110 7.42 -6.78 10.79
N THR A 111 8.65 -6.93 11.26
CA THR A 111 8.99 -7.82 12.39
C THR A 111 8.99 -7.09 13.73
N THR A 112 8.95 -5.75 13.72
CA THR A 112 8.91 -4.90 14.90
C THR A 112 7.94 -3.74 14.67
N GLN A 113 7.56 -3.05 15.75
CA GLN A 113 6.70 -1.86 15.65
C GLN A 113 7.46 -0.62 15.17
N THR A 114 8.80 -0.68 15.13
CA THR A 114 9.64 0.45 14.75
C THR A 114 10.14 0.40 13.31
N ILE A 115 9.62 -0.54 12.50
CA ILE A 115 10.15 -0.77 11.15
C ILE A 115 10.10 0.48 10.27
N PHE A 116 9.04 1.28 10.37
CA PHE A 116 8.92 2.51 9.59
C PHE A 116 10.05 3.49 9.93
N ALA A 117 10.24 3.77 11.21
CA ALA A 117 11.28 4.68 11.67
C ALA A 117 12.68 4.15 11.34
N ASP A 118 12.89 2.84 11.50
CA ASP A 118 14.16 2.19 11.20
C ASP A 118 14.49 2.30 9.71
N MET A 119 13.50 2.15 8.85
CA MET A 119 13.68 2.26 7.40
C MET A 119 13.96 3.71 6.98
N LEU A 120 13.29 4.69 7.58
CA LEU A 120 13.59 6.10 7.30
C LEU A 120 15.03 6.44 7.69
N GLN A 121 15.51 5.93 8.82
CA GLN A 121 16.89 6.11 9.24
C GLN A 121 17.86 5.43 8.26
N TYR A 122 17.54 4.21 7.83
CA TYR A 122 18.34 3.49 6.84
C TYR A 122 18.46 4.27 5.53
N LEU A 123 17.35 4.80 5.02
CA LEU A 123 17.35 5.62 3.79
C LEU A 123 18.26 6.84 3.96
N LYS A 124 18.18 7.50 5.10
CA LYS A 124 19.02 8.66 5.39
C LYS A 124 20.51 8.30 5.42
N GLU A 125 20.86 7.20 6.06
CA GLU A 125 22.25 6.71 6.13
C GLU A 125 22.79 6.34 4.76
N GLN A 126 21.94 5.80 3.88
CA GLN A 126 22.32 5.43 2.51
C GLN A 126 22.20 6.59 1.53
N GLU A 127 21.83 7.78 2.00
CA GLU A 127 21.63 8.97 1.15
C GLU A 127 20.59 8.72 0.04
N LEU A 128 19.55 7.95 0.36
CA LEU A 128 18.45 7.66 -0.55
C LEU A 128 17.24 8.50 -0.20
N GLU A 129 16.55 9.00 -1.21
CA GLU A 129 15.29 9.73 -1.04
C GLU A 129 14.12 8.87 -1.51
N LEU A 130 12.95 9.09 -0.90
CA LEU A 130 11.73 8.44 -1.35
C LEU A 130 11.31 9.03 -2.71
N ALA A 131 11.14 8.15 -3.69
CA ALA A 131 10.65 8.51 -5.03
C ALA A 131 9.13 8.54 -5.10
N GLY A 132 8.45 8.07 -4.06
CA GLY A 132 6.99 8.00 -4.00
C GLY A 132 6.51 7.63 -2.61
N ALA A 133 5.20 7.44 -2.48
CA ALA A 133 4.57 7.10 -1.21
C ALA A 133 4.92 5.68 -0.75
N VAL A 134 5.09 5.52 0.54
CA VAL A 134 5.32 4.22 1.18
C VAL A 134 4.04 3.39 1.08
N GLN A 135 4.18 2.08 0.90
CA GLN A 135 3.05 1.16 0.79
C GLN A 135 3.15 0.07 1.86
N ASP A 136 2.00 -0.33 2.39
CA ASP A 136 1.88 -1.51 3.23
C ASP A 136 1.45 -2.69 2.35
N PHE A 137 2.03 -3.85 2.58
CA PHE A 137 1.71 -5.05 1.82
C PHE A 137 1.57 -6.25 2.73
N SER A 138 0.48 -7.00 2.57
CA SER A 138 0.28 -8.28 3.25
C SER A 138 0.23 -9.38 2.21
N ASP A 139 1.10 -10.38 2.38
CA ASP A 139 1.20 -11.51 1.48
C ASP A 139 0.21 -12.60 1.90
N PRO A 140 -0.84 -12.88 1.11
CA PRO A 140 -1.83 -13.90 1.47
C PRO A 140 -1.26 -15.32 1.51
N LYS A 141 -0.14 -15.57 0.82
CA LYS A 141 0.48 -16.91 0.78
C LYS A 141 1.22 -17.24 2.06
N THR A 142 1.86 -16.25 2.68
CA THR A 142 2.71 -16.46 3.86
C THR A 142 2.11 -15.87 5.13
N GLY A 143 1.16 -14.94 4.99
CA GLY A 143 0.63 -14.17 6.10
C GLY A 143 1.59 -13.10 6.63
N ARG A 144 2.70 -12.88 5.94
CA ARG A 144 3.69 -11.88 6.37
C ARG A 144 3.31 -10.49 5.88
N ASN A 145 3.70 -9.48 6.67
CA ASN A 145 3.45 -8.09 6.38
C ASN A 145 4.75 -7.37 6.07
N TYR A 146 4.71 -6.46 5.11
CA TYR A 146 5.88 -5.72 4.65
C TYR A 146 5.53 -4.25 4.49
N MET A 147 6.56 -3.40 4.57
CA MET A 147 6.48 -2.02 4.08
C MET A 147 7.41 -1.87 2.89
N LEU A 148 6.92 -1.19 1.86
CA LEU A 148 7.64 -0.96 0.62
C LEU A 148 7.95 0.52 0.48
N PHE A 149 9.24 0.83 0.33
CA PHE A 149 9.75 2.20 0.27
C PHE A 149 10.27 2.48 -1.15
N PRO A 150 9.51 3.24 -1.98
CA PRO A 150 9.94 3.48 -3.35
C PRO A 150 11.18 4.36 -3.39
N THR A 151 12.22 3.88 -4.08
CA THR A 151 13.48 4.61 -4.21
C THR A 151 13.76 5.06 -5.63
N LYS A 152 13.03 4.53 -6.61
CA LYS A 152 13.22 4.87 -8.01
C LYS A 152 11.93 4.66 -8.79
N ARG A 153 11.55 5.64 -9.59
CA ARG A 153 10.43 5.50 -10.54
C ARG A 153 10.85 4.65 -11.72
N LEU A 154 10.02 3.69 -12.11
CA LEU A 154 10.26 2.91 -13.33
C LEU A 154 9.84 3.67 -14.58
#